data_5694c31b16c24b533854eb88ae3a0441
#
_entry.id   5694c31b16c24b533854eb88ae3a0441
#
_cell.length_a   1.000
_cell.length_b   1.000
_cell.length_c   1.000
_cell.angle_alpha   90.00
_cell.angle_beta   90.00
_cell.angle_gamma   90.00
#
_symmetry.space_group_name_H-M   'P 1'
#
loop_
_entity.id
_entity.type
_entity.pdbx_description
1 polymer ?
#
loop_
_entity_poly.entity_id
_entity_poly.type
_entity_poly.pdbx_seq_one_letter_code
_entity_poly.pdbx_strand_id
1 'polypeptide(L)'
;LLVSPDPITQDDIMEQLSISRGNVNMNIRDLISWSLVERIILPGERKEYFTADKDIWKVATQIIKERKKRELDPMLKLLGQLDNIEGDKKDRETKQFVEMIGSIKKLGNQADKVLDVMIKAEENWFTGNLLKIFK
;
A
#
# COMPACT_ATOMS: atom_id res chain seq x y z
N LEU A 1 -5.32 13.72 -9.22
CA LEU A 1 -6.56 12.98 -8.93
C LEU A 1 -7.14 13.31 -7.55
N LEU A 2 -6.34 13.32 -6.48
CA LEU A 2 -6.83 13.65 -5.13
C LEU A 2 -7.42 15.07 -5.04
N VAL A 3 -6.81 16.03 -5.72
CA VAL A 3 -7.22 17.45 -5.69
C VAL A 3 -8.21 17.82 -6.79
N SER A 4 -8.42 16.95 -7.79
CA SER A 4 -9.42 17.18 -8.83
C SER A 4 -10.82 16.96 -8.27
N PRO A 5 -11.74 17.94 -8.35
CA PRO A 5 -13.12 17.73 -7.89
C PRO A 5 -13.85 16.69 -8.74
N ASP A 6 -13.59 16.66 -10.03
CA ASP A 6 -14.22 15.79 -11.02
C ASP A 6 -13.26 14.71 -11.53
N PRO A 7 -13.78 13.59 -12.06
CA PRO A 7 -12.97 12.61 -12.78
C PRO A 7 -12.29 13.23 -14.00
N ILE A 8 -11.04 12.88 -14.24
CA ILE A 8 -10.24 13.42 -15.34
C ILE A 8 -9.78 12.32 -16.30
N THR A 9 -9.57 12.70 -17.56
CA THR A 9 -9.09 11.79 -18.60
C THR A 9 -7.58 11.62 -18.55
N GLN A 10 -7.07 10.62 -19.27
CA GLN A 10 -5.63 10.44 -19.47
C GLN A 10 -4.98 11.66 -20.14
N ASP A 11 -5.67 12.28 -21.10
CA ASP A 11 -5.15 13.45 -21.81
C ASP A 11 -5.03 14.65 -20.87
N ASP A 12 -6.00 14.86 -19.97
CA ASP A 12 -5.94 15.90 -18.94
C ASP A 12 -4.74 15.68 -18.00
N ILE A 13 -4.47 14.45 -17.60
CA ILE A 13 -3.32 14.11 -16.74
C ILE A 13 -2.01 14.40 -17.47
N MET A 14 -1.91 14.02 -18.75
CA MET A 14 -0.73 14.28 -19.58
C MET A 14 -0.45 15.80 -19.68
N GLU A 15 -1.47 16.58 -19.92
CA GLU A 15 -1.37 18.05 -20.06
C GLU A 15 -0.98 18.70 -18.73
N GLN A 16 -1.72 18.40 -17.65
CA GLN A 16 -1.48 19.01 -16.33
C GLN A 16 -0.11 18.68 -15.75
N LEU A 17 0.41 17.47 -15.99
CA LEU A 17 1.68 17.03 -15.45
C LEU A 17 2.83 17.13 -16.46
N SER A 18 2.57 17.50 -17.70
CA SER A 18 3.57 17.55 -18.79
C SER A 18 4.35 16.25 -18.96
N ILE A 19 3.67 15.10 -18.89
CA ILE A 19 4.26 13.76 -18.99
C ILE A 19 3.72 12.99 -20.19
N SER A 20 4.49 11.99 -20.65
CA SER A 20 4.12 11.18 -21.81
C SER A 20 2.94 10.23 -21.50
N ARG A 21 2.21 9.83 -22.54
CA ARG A 21 1.12 8.86 -22.49
C ARG A 21 1.56 7.53 -21.86
N GLY A 22 2.74 7.04 -22.22
CA GLY A 22 3.30 5.81 -21.65
C GLY A 22 3.52 5.90 -20.15
N ASN A 23 4.01 7.05 -19.67
CA ASN A 23 4.23 7.30 -18.25
C ASN A 23 2.89 7.36 -17.50
N VAL A 24 1.88 8.07 -18.04
CA VAL A 24 0.52 8.10 -17.44
C VAL A 24 -0.05 6.69 -17.35
N ASN A 25 -0.01 5.93 -18.45
CA ASN A 25 -0.56 4.56 -18.48
C ASN A 25 0.06 3.65 -17.41
N MET A 26 1.38 3.69 -17.28
CA MET A 26 2.10 2.87 -16.30
C MET A 26 1.67 3.24 -14.88
N ASN A 27 1.74 4.53 -14.53
CA ASN A 27 1.41 4.99 -13.19
C ASN A 27 -0.08 4.78 -12.83
N ILE A 28 -1.00 5.02 -13.76
CA ILE A 28 -2.43 4.78 -13.54
C ILE A 28 -2.72 3.29 -13.30
N ARG A 29 -2.10 2.39 -14.06
CA ARG A 29 -2.23 0.94 -13.82
C ARG A 29 -1.75 0.54 -12.44
N ASP A 30 -0.61 1.08 -12.00
CA ASP A 30 -0.09 0.82 -10.67
C ASP A 30 -1.05 1.34 -9.58
N LEU A 31 -1.55 2.58 -9.71
CA LEU A 31 -2.50 3.14 -8.77
C LEU A 31 -3.83 2.37 -8.72
N ILE A 32 -4.31 1.88 -9.87
CA ILE A 32 -5.48 0.99 -9.93
C ILE A 32 -5.18 -0.35 -9.25
N SER A 33 -4.00 -0.94 -9.49
CA SER A 33 -3.60 -2.20 -8.85
C SER A 33 -3.49 -2.10 -7.32
N TRP A 34 -3.29 -0.88 -6.81
CA TRP A 34 -3.28 -0.56 -5.38
C TRP A 34 -4.66 -0.13 -4.85
N SER A 35 -5.69 -0.14 -5.70
CA SER A 35 -7.04 0.35 -5.35
C SER A 35 -7.06 1.81 -4.87
N LEU A 36 -6.15 2.63 -5.37
CA LEU A 36 -6.06 4.07 -5.07
C LEU A 36 -6.77 4.93 -6.12
N VAL A 37 -6.94 4.38 -7.32
CA VAL A 37 -7.61 5.03 -8.44
C VAL A 37 -8.64 4.08 -9.04
N GLU A 38 -9.79 4.61 -9.36
CA GLU A 38 -10.84 3.91 -10.09
C GLU A 38 -10.93 4.44 -11.52
N ARG A 39 -11.20 3.53 -12.45
CA ARG A 39 -11.52 3.84 -13.83
C ARG A 39 -13.03 3.81 -14.00
N ILE A 40 -13.58 4.88 -14.51
CA ILE A 40 -15.02 5.00 -14.77
C ILE A 40 -15.28 5.43 -16.21
N ILE A 41 -16.45 5.09 -16.71
CA ILE A 41 -16.98 5.56 -18.00
C ILE A 41 -18.25 6.36 -17.70
N LEU A 42 -18.28 7.61 -18.11
CA LEU A 42 -19.44 8.47 -17.90
C LEU A 42 -20.55 8.13 -18.90
N PRO A 43 -21.83 8.22 -18.49
CA PRO A 43 -22.95 7.96 -19.37
C PRO A 43 -22.92 8.81 -20.64
N GLY A 44 -23.01 8.15 -21.81
CA GLY A 44 -22.96 8.83 -23.10
C GLY A 44 -21.57 9.12 -23.65
N GLU A 45 -20.52 8.79 -22.91
CA GLU A 45 -19.14 8.99 -23.33
C GLU A 45 -18.43 7.67 -23.66
N ARG A 46 -17.43 7.74 -24.54
CA ARG A 46 -16.56 6.60 -24.88
C ARG A 46 -15.20 6.68 -24.23
N LYS A 47 -14.89 7.81 -23.59
CA LYS A 47 -13.60 8.02 -22.92
C LYS A 47 -13.58 7.41 -21.52
N GLU A 48 -12.42 6.95 -21.15
CA GLU A 48 -12.15 6.51 -19.77
C GLU A 48 -11.77 7.70 -18.92
N TYR A 49 -12.35 7.77 -17.74
CA TYR A 49 -12.07 8.76 -16.71
C TYR A 49 -11.47 8.08 -15.49
N PHE A 50 -10.67 8.82 -14.75
CA PHE A 50 -10.00 8.34 -13.56
C PHE A 50 -10.35 9.23 -12.37
N THR A 51 -10.62 8.59 -11.24
CA THR A 51 -10.92 9.26 -9.98
C THR A 51 -10.20 8.57 -8.82
N ALA A 52 -9.99 9.29 -7.73
CA ALA A 52 -9.44 8.75 -6.48
C ALA A 52 -10.37 9.06 -5.32
N ASP A 53 -10.39 8.23 -4.29
CA ASP A 53 -11.11 8.52 -3.05
C ASP A 53 -10.59 9.84 -2.46
N LYS A 54 -11.49 10.67 -1.95
CA LYS A 54 -11.17 11.97 -1.37
C LYS A 54 -10.93 11.88 0.14
N ASP A 55 -11.24 10.75 0.75
CA ASP A 55 -10.92 10.48 2.13
C ASP A 55 -9.43 10.14 2.27
N ILE A 56 -8.65 11.10 2.76
CA ILE A 56 -7.19 10.95 2.89
C ILE A 56 -6.80 9.83 3.85
N TRP A 57 -7.64 9.53 4.85
CA TRP A 57 -7.38 8.44 5.78
C TRP A 57 -7.53 7.07 5.11
N LYS A 58 -8.57 6.89 4.30
CA LYS A 58 -8.72 5.68 3.47
C LYS A 58 -7.57 5.51 2.50
N VAL A 59 -7.19 6.58 1.81
CA VAL A 59 -6.05 6.56 0.88
C VAL A 59 -4.76 6.17 1.60
N ALA A 60 -4.46 6.79 2.75
CA ALA A 60 -3.28 6.49 3.55
C ALA A 60 -3.28 5.03 4.03
N THR A 61 -4.42 4.55 4.55
CA THR A 61 -4.56 3.17 5.02
C THR A 61 -4.41 2.17 3.88
N GLN A 62 -4.95 2.46 2.71
CA GLN A 62 -4.80 1.61 1.53
C GLN A 62 -3.34 1.53 1.06
N ILE A 63 -2.60 2.64 1.11
CA ILE A 63 -1.16 2.65 0.83
C ILE A 63 -0.40 1.77 1.83
N ILE A 64 -0.72 1.88 3.12
CA ILE A 64 -0.11 1.06 4.18
C ILE A 64 -0.38 -0.42 3.93
N LYS A 65 -1.63 -0.80 3.63
CA LYS A 65 -2.02 -2.19 3.30
C LYS A 65 -1.20 -2.75 2.13
N GLU A 66 -1.10 -2.01 1.04
CA GLU A 66 -0.37 -2.44 -0.15
C GLU A 66 1.13 -2.54 0.08
N ARG A 67 1.74 -1.60 0.79
CA ARG A 67 3.16 -1.66 1.15
C ARG A 67 3.46 -2.82 2.10
N LYS A 68 2.63 -3.02 3.12
CA LYS A 68 2.75 -4.18 4.02
C LYS A 68 2.77 -5.48 3.23
N LYS A 69 1.77 -5.69 2.37
CA LYS A 69 1.63 -6.90 1.55
C LYS A 69 2.79 -7.11 0.57
N ARG A 70 3.28 -6.05 -0.06
CA ARG A 70 4.29 -6.12 -1.13
C ARG A 70 5.72 -6.08 -0.63
N GLU A 71 5.98 -5.45 0.50
CA GLU A 71 7.32 -5.19 1.00
C GLU A 71 7.58 -5.90 2.34
N LEU A 72 6.74 -5.67 3.35
CA LEU A 72 6.97 -6.15 4.72
C LEU A 72 6.73 -7.67 4.85
N ASP A 73 5.60 -8.17 4.37
CA ASP A 73 5.24 -9.60 4.51
C ASP A 73 6.26 -10.52 3.80
N PRO A 74 6.72 -10.24 2.55
CA PRO A 74 7.77 -11.02 1.91
C PRO A 74 9.12 -10.94 2.66
N MET A 75 9.47 -9.78 3.20
CA MET A 75 10.68 -9.59 3.98
C MET A 75 10.65 -10.42 5.27
N LEU A 76 9.55 -10.37 6.02
CA LEU A 76 9.38 -11.17 7.24
C LEU A 76 9.41 -12.67 6.95
N LYS A 77 8.80 -13.10 5.83
CA LYS A 77 8.86 -14.49 5.37
C LYS A 77 10.29 -14.92 5.08
N LEU A 78 11.06 -14.09 4.38
CA LEU A 78 12.47 -14.36 4.08
C LEU A 78 13.30 -14.44 5.37
N LEU A 79 13.12 -13.49 6.29
CA LEU A 79 13.82 -13.49 7.59
C LEU A 79 13.48 -14.75 8.41
N GLY A 80 12.23 -15.26 8.31
CA GLY A 80 11.84 -16.51 8.96
C GLY A 80 12.57 -17.73 8.40
N GLN A 81 12.92 -17.73 7.13
CA GLN A 81 13.69 -18.82 6.50
C GLN A 81 15.17 -18.82 6.95
N LEU A 82 15.69 -17.68 7.36
CA LEU A 82 17.07 -17.53 7.84
C LEU A 82 17.30 -18.06 9.26
N ASP A 83 16.25 -18.44 9.99
CA ASP A 83 16.38 -19.04 11.34
C ASP A 83 17.14 -20.39 11.32
N ASN A 84 17.19 -21.07 10.17
CA ASN A 84 17.82 -22.39 10.00
C ASN A 84 19.17 -22.31 9.29
N ILE A 85 19.91 -21.20 9.43
CA ILE A 85 21.23 -21.11 8.84
C ILE A 85 22.18 -22.07 9.57
N GLU A 86 22.65 -23.10 8.85
CA GLU A 86 23.68 -24.01 9.29
C GLU A 86 25.04 -23.28 9.20
N GLY A 87 25.55 -22.84 10.32
CA GLY A 87 26.90 -22.29 10.47
C GLY A 87 27.54 -22.79 11.73
N ASP A 88 28.87 -22.66 11.85
CA ASP A 88 29.55 -22.96 13.11
C ASP A 88 29.10 -21.94 14.18
N LYS A 89 28.18 -22.36 15.05
CA LYS A 89 27.64 -21.53 16.14
C LYS A 89 28.67 -21.02 17.13
N LYS A 90 29.93 -21.45 17.01
CA LYS A 90 31.07 -20.98 17.82
C LYS A 90 31.80 -19.82 17.19
N ASP A 91 31.63 -19.62 15.88
CA ASP A 91 32.26 -18.50 15.19
C ASP A 91 31.63 -17.15 15.58
N ARG A 92 32.48 -16.16 15.81
CA ARG A 92 32.07 -14.82 16.25
C ARG A 92 31.22 -14.09 15.20
N GLU A 93 31.58 -14.23 13.93
CA GLU A 93 30.86 -13.58 12.83
C GLU A 93 29.47 -14.19 12.65
N THR A 94 29.36 -15.52 12.74
CA THR A 94 28.09 -16.23 12.71
C THR A 94 27.16 -15.80 13.84
N LYS A 95 27.68 -15.63 15.06
CA LYS A 95 26.89 -15.13 16.20
C LYS A 95 26.36 -13.71 15.95
N GLN A 96 27.23 -12.79 15.51
CA GLN A 96 26.84 -11.42 15.22
C GLN A 96 25.79 -11.34 14.12
N PHE A 97 25.92 -12.17 13.08
CA PHE A 97 24.95 -12.27 12.01
C PHE A 97 23.58 -12.73 12.52
N VAL A 98 23.52 -13.83 13.28
CA VAL A 98 22.28 -14.37 13.87
C VAL A 98 21.61 -13.36 14.81
N GLU A 99 22.38 -12.68 15.65
CA GLU A 99 21.85 -11.63 16.54
C GLU A 99 21.25 -10.46 15.75
N MET A 100 21.92 -10.04 14.68
CA MET A 100 21.43 -8.96 13.81
C MET A 100 20.13 -9.36 13.11
N ILE A 101 20.07 -10.55 12.51
CA ILE A 101 18.85 -11.09 11.88
C ILE A 101 17.72 -11.17 12.90
N GLY A 102 17.97 -11.66 14.11
CA GLY A 102 17.00 -11.69 15.19
C GLY A 102 16.47 -10.31 15.57
N SER A 103 17.33 -9.30 15.62
CA SER A 103 16.97 -7.91 15.90
C SER A 103 16.10 -7.29 14.80
N ILE A 104 16.47 -7.51 13.54
CA ILE A 104 15.70 -7.05 12.37
C ILE A 104 14.32 -7.72 12.35
N LYS A 105 14.26 -9.02 12.60
CA LYS A 105 13.00 -9.79 12.67
C LYS A 105 12.09 -9.26 13.78
N LYS A 106 12.65 -8.98 14.96
CA LYS A 106 11.89 -8.40 16.08
C LYS A 106 11.31 -7.04 15.72
N LEU A 107 12.12 -6.16 15.12
CA LEU A 107 11.69 -4.84 14.67
C LEU A 107 10.57 -4.97 13.60
N GLY A 108 10.76 -5.83 12.59
CA GLY A 108 9.79 -6.08 11.55
C GLY A 108 8.46 -6.59 12.10
N ASN A 109 8.48 -7.55 13.03
CA ASN A 109 7.26 -8.06 13.67
C ASN A 109 6.56 -7.01 14.55
N GLN A 110 7.30 -6.09 15.17
CA GLN A 110 6.71 -4.97 15.91
C GLN A 110 6.04 -3.98 14.96
N ALA A 111 6.70 -3.63 13.85
CA ALA A 111 6.15 -2.78 12.81
C ALA A 111 4.87 -3.38 12.21
N ASP A 112 4.87 -4.68 11.92
CA ASP A 112 3.72 -5.42 11.42
C ASP A 112 2.50 -5.30 12.34
N LYS A 113 2.68 -5.52 13.63
CA LYS A 113 1.61 -5.37 14.63
C LYS A 113 1.06 -3.94 14.71
N VAL A 114 1.93 -2.93 14.65
CA VAL A 114 1.50 -1.52 14.68
C VAL A 114 0.68 -1.19 13.42
N LEU A 115 1.15 -1.63 12.25
CA LEU A 115 0.43 -1.42 10.99
C LEU A 115 -0.93 -2.14 10.99
N ASP A 116 -1.02 -3.36 11.51
CA ASP A 116 -2.28 -4.09 11.65
C ASP A 116 -3.29 -3.34 12.55
N VAL A 117 -2.81 -2.76 13.65
CA VAL A 117 -3.65 -1.95 14.55
C VAL A 117 -4.18 -0.71 13.82
N MET A 118 -3.33 -0.01 13.07
CA MET A 118 -3.73 1.17 12.29
C MET A 118 -4.78 0.82 11.22
N ILE A 119 -4.57 -0.27 10.49
CA ILE A 119 -5.51 -0.76 9.46
C ILE A 119 -6.87 -1.11 10.09
N LYS A 120 -6.88 -1.85 11.18
CA LYS A 120 -8.12 -2.24 11.90
C LYS A 120 -8.83 -1.05 12.53
N ALA A 121 -8.10 -0.06 13.01
CA ALA A 121 -8.70 1.15 13.59
C ALA A 121 -9.51 1.93 12.55
N GLU A 122 -9.02 2.03 11.32
CA GLU A 122 -9.75 2.67 10.22
C GLU A 122 -11.01 1.86 9.83
N GLU A 123 -10.89 0.55 9.70
CA GLU A 123 -12.02 -0.33 9.38
C GLU A 123 -13.13 -0.26 10.45
N ASN A 124 -12.76 -0.24 11.73
CA ASN A 124 -13.72 -0.12 12.84
C ASN A 124 -14.37 1.26 12.91
N TRP A 125 -13.63 2.33 12.61
CA TRP A 125 -14.18 3.68 12.55
C TRP A 125 -15.22 3.81 11.43
N PHE A 126 -14.93 3.23 10.27
CA PHE A 126 -15.84 3.22 9.12
C PHE A 126 -17.12 2.42 9.42
N THR A 127 -17.00 1.21 9.96
CA THR A 127 -18.16 0.37 10.33
C THR A 127 -18.97 0.99 11.47
N GLY A 128 -18.33 1.62 12.46
CA GLY A 128 -18.99 2.32 13.57
C GLY A 128 -19.78 3.56 13.11
N ASN A 129 -19.32 4.29 12.10
CA ASN A 129 -20.03 5.42 11.52
C ASN A 129 -21.19 4.99 10.60
N LEU A 130 -21.02 3.92 9.83
CA LEU A 130 -22.10 3.33 9.02
C LEU A 130 -23.28 2.90 9.88
N LEU A 131 -23.03 2.26 11.02
CA LEU A 131 -24.07 1.84 11.96
C LEU A 131 -24.82 3.03 12.62
N LYS A 132 -24.17 4.21 12.73
CA LYS A 132 -24.82 5.44 13.22
C LYS A 132 -25.72 6.09 12.19
N ILE A 133 -25.46 5.91 10.90
CA ILE A 133 -26.27 6.45 9.81
C ILE A 133 -27.56 5.65 9.63
N PHE A 134 -27.55 4.36 9.96
CA PHE A 134 -28.71 3.46 9.86
C PHE A 134 -29.54 3.38 11.17
N LYS A 135 -29.21 4.15 12.18
CA LYS A 135 -30.03 4.38 13.39
C LYS A 135 -30.75 5.74 13.33
#